data_a1e9018af8f0839b5eb7009e5088a7f8
#
_entry.id   a1e9018af8f0839b5eb7009e5088a7f8
#
_cell.length_a   1.000
_cell.length_b   1.000
_cell.length_c   1.000
_cell.angle_alpha   90.00
_cell.angle_beta   90.00
_cell.angle_gamma   90.00
#
_symmetry.space_group_name_H-M   'P 1'
#
loop_
_entity.id
_entity.type
_entity.pdbx_description
1 polymer ?
#
loop_
_entity_poly.entity_id
_entity_poly.type
_entity_poly.pdbx_seq_one_letter_code
_entity_poly.pdbx_strand_id
1 'polypeptide(L)'
;GCGAKAMVVLPYKDRLLLFSRYLQQLVMESLGKEFDLDGRVVTQGLTVYGNKGSTDQHAYVQQLRDGLNNFFLTFIEVLKDREAKTSLEVEPGVTSGDYLQGFLLGSRDALSEKDRHSITITLPDVSPRTMGMLIALYERVVGLYASLINVNAYHQPGVEAGKKAAADVIALKLKVVATLRASRGDSFTPEKLAGIIGTADQAELVFKILEHLAANRGSAVRRRSRHPRFESQYRIGVFT
;
A
#
# COMPACT_ATOMS: atom_id res chain seq x y z
N GLY A 1 -18.40 -12.90 -0.22
CA GLY A 1 -17.72 -12.54 0.81
C GLY A 1 -18.05 -11.30 1.62
N CYS A 2 -18.17 -11.45 2.89
CA CYS A 2 -18.39 -10.32 3.80
C CYS A 2 -17.06 -9.65 4.25
N GLY A 3 -16.03 -9.59 3.37
CA GLY A 3 -14.73 -9.04 3.73
C GLY A 3 -13.91 -9.86 4.75
N ALA A 4 -14.36 -11.07 5.08
CA ALA A 4 -13.74 -11.91 6.10
C ALA A 4 -12.39 -12.53 5.66
N LYS A 5 -12.11 -12.54 4.36
CA LYS A 5 -10.90 -13.15 3.81
C LYS A 5 -10.11 -12.16 2.96
N ALA A 6 -8.80 -12.14 3.16
CA ALA A 6 -7.87 -11.45 2.27
C ALA A 6 -7.58 -12.29 1.02
N MET A 7 -7.23 -11.63 -0.07
CA MET A 7 -6.72 -12.27 -1.29
C MET A 7 -5.19 -12.24 -1.27
N VAL A 8 -4.57 -13.41 -1.29
CA VAL A 8 -3.12 -13.56 -1.38
C VAL A 8 -2.75 -13.93 -2.80
N VAL A 9 -1.82 -13.20 -3.42
CA VAL A 9 -1.39 -13.43 -4.81
C VAL A 9 0.07 -13.83 -4.82
N LEU A 10 0.35 -15.06 -5.28
CA LEU A 10 1.68 -15.65 -5.32
C LEU A 10 2.07 -16.05 -6.75
N PRO A 11 2.60 -15.14 -7.55
CA PRO A 11 3.20 -15.49 -8.83
C PRO A 11 4.56 -16.16 -8.62
N TYR A 12 4.75 -17.31 -9.23
CA TYR A 12 6.04 -18.02 -9.26
C TYR A 12 6.82 -17.64 -10.52
N LYS A 13 7.12 -16.34 -10.61
CA LYS A 13 7.90 -15.77 -11.71
C LYS A 13 8.41 -14.38 -11.34
N ASP A 14 9.70 -14.13 -11.42
CA ASP A 14 10.31 -12.85 -11.06
C ASP A 14 9.73 -11.66 -11.84
N ARG A 15 9.46 -11.85 -13.12
CA ARG A 15 8.86 -10.83 -13.99
C ARG A 15 7.45 -10.41 -13.57
N LEU A 16 6.79 -11.18 -12.70
CA LEU A 16 5.46 -10.89 -12.17
C LEU A 16 5.48 -10.29 -10.75
N LEU A 17 6.65 -9.96 -10.21
CA LEU A 17 6.79 -9.38 -8.86
C LEU A 17 5.85 -8.18 -8.62
N LEU A 18 5.72 -7.30 -9.62
CA LEU A 18 4.88 -6.12 -9.49
C LEU A 18 3.38 -6.39 -9.72
N PHE A 19 3.02 -7.58 -10.17
CA PHE A 19 1.63 -7.89 -10.47
C PHE A 19 0.74 -7.90 -9.23
N SER A 20 1.24 -8.41 -8.10
CA SER A 20 0.51 -8.35 -6.83
C SER A 20 0.25 -6.91 -6.37
N ARG A 21 1.20 -6.00 -6.57
CA ARG A 21 1.03 -4.57 -6.27
C ARG A 21 0.03 -3.89 -7.20
N TYR A 22 0.04 -4.25 -8.47
CA TYR A 22 -1.00 -3.81 -9.40
C TYR A 22 -2.39 -4.24 -8.91
N LEU A 23 -2.53 -5.49 -8.49
CA LEU A 23 -3.80 -6.00 -7.95
C LEU A 23 -4.19 -5.35 -6.61
N GLN A 24 -3.23 -4.98 -5.76
CA GLN A 24 -3.52 -4.17 -4.56
C GLN A 24 -4.25 -2.89 -4.95
N GLN A 25 -3.72 -2.16 -5.92
CA GLN A 25 -4.37 -0.94 -6.39
C GLN A 25 -5.71 -1.26 -7.04
N LEU A 26 -5.75 -2.11 -8.06
CA LEU A 26 -6.96 -2.41 -8.81
C LEU A 26 -8.11 -2.86 -7.90
N VAL A 27 -7.85 -3.81 -7.01
CA VAL A 27 -8.90 -4.42 -6.17
C VAL A 27 -9.27 -3.53 -5.01
N MET A 28 -8.28 -3.06 -4.22
CA MET A 28 -8.55 -2.34 -2.98
C MET A 28 -9.14 -0.95 -3.25
N GLU A 29 -8.64 -0.26 -4.26
CA GLU A 29 -9.12 1.07 -4.63
C GLU A 29 -10.52 1.01 -5.27
N SER A 30 -10.79 -0.02 -6.08
CA SER A 30 -12.10 -0.20 -6.73
C SER A 30 -13.18 -0.70 -5.79
N LEU A 31 -12.86 -1.61 -4.86
CA LEU A 31 -13.85 -2.29 -4.01
C LEU A 31 -13.95 -1.71 -2.59
N GLY A 32 -12.96 -0.91 -2.14
CA GLY A 32 -13.00 -0.24 -0.84
C GLY A 32 -14.03 0.88 -0.85
N LYS A 33 -15.24 0.61 -0.37
CA LYS A 33 -16.36 1.56 -0.40
C LYS A 33 -17.10 1.57 0.93
N GLU A 34 -17.39 2.77 1.44
CA GLU A 34 -18.23 2.98 2.60
C GLU A 34 -19.70 2.75 2.25
N PHE A 35 -20.14 3.24 1.09
CA PHE A 35 -21.54 3.20 0.65
C PHE A 35 -21.73 2.32 -0.57
N ASP A 36 -22.87 1.66 -0.65
CA ASP A 36 -23.36 1.00 -1.85
C ASP A 36 -23.99 2.01 -2.85
N LEU A 37 -24.47 1.50 -3.99
CA LEU A 37 -25.15 2.33 -5.00
C LEU A 37 -26.50 2.90 -4.52
N ASP A 38 -27.10 2.31 -3.49
CA ASP A 38 -28.35 2.78 -2.88
C ASP A 38 -28.09 3.77 -1.73
N GLY A 39 -26.84 4.10 -1.43
CA GLY A 39 -26.43 5.00 -0.34
C GLY A 39 -26.46 4.37 1.04
N ARG A 40 -26.52 3.04 1.16
CA ARG A 40 -26.43 2.33 2.44
C ARG A 40 -24.99 2.15 2.85
N VAL A 41 -24.69 2.28 4.14
CA VAL A 41 -23.37 2.00 4.70
C VAL A 41 -23.11 0.48 4.64
N VAL A 42 -22.10 0.06 3.88
CA VAL A 42 -21.74 -1.34 3.68
C VAL A 42 -20.29 -1.65 4.08
N THR A 43 -19.43 -0.66 4.10
CA THR A 43 -18.01 -0.75 4.48
C THR A 43 -17.31 -1.93 3.78
N GLN A 44 -17.49 -2.01 2.46
CA GLN A 44 -16.92 -3.08 1.63
C GLN A 44 -15.42 -2.90 1.39
N GLY A 45 -14.75 -4.01 1.17
CA GLY A 45 -13.34 -4.03 0.79
C GLY A 45 -12.79 -5.44 0.75
N LEU A 46 -11.70 -5.62 0.02
CA LEU A 46 -10.96 -6.87 -0.06
C LEU A 46 -9.47 -6.54 0.05
N THR A 47 -8.84 -6.95 1.14
CA THR A 47 -7.39 -6.79 1.31
C THR A 47 -6.65 -7.70 0.33
N VAL A 48 -5.68 -7.14 -0.38
CA VAL A 48 -4.80 -7.88 -1.30
C VAL A 48 -3.37 -7.73 -0.87
N TYR A 49 -2.63 -8.83 -0.77
CA TYR A 49 -1.20 -8.81 -0.56
C TYR A 49 -0.52 -9.99 -1.25
N GLY A 50 0.79 -9.94 -1.32
CA GLY A 50 1.63 -10.92 -1.96
C GLY A 50 2.78 -10.23 -2.69
N ASN A 51 3.83 -10.98 -3.00
CA ASN A 51 4.93 -10.51 -3.84
C ASN A 51 5.23 -11.54 -4.90
N LYS A 52 6.01 -12.57 -4.57
CA LYS A 52 6.32 -13.70 -5.47
C LYS A 52 6.78 -14.93 -4.69
N GLY A 53 6.50 -16.12 -5.19
CA GLY A 53 7.20 -17.34 -4.81
C GLY A 53 8.60 -17.36 -5.50
N SER A 54 9.65 -17.91 -4.90
CA SER A 54 9.68 -18.61 -3.61
C SER A 54 10.07 -17.68 -2.44
N THR A 55 10.37 -16.41 -2.69
CA THR A 55 10.84 -15.45 -1.69
C THR A 55 9.85 -15.30 -0.52
N ASP A 56 8.55 -15.33 -0.81
CA ASP A 56 7.50 -15.16 0.19
C ASP A 56 7.34 -16.33 1.16
N GLN A 57 7.99 -17.46 0.88
CA GLN A 57 8.07 -18.58 1.83
C GLN A 57 8.72 -18.15 3.15
N HIS A 58 9.67 -17.22 3.11
CA HIS A 58 10.34 -16.66 4.27
C HIS A 58 9.74 -15.33 4.78
N ALA A 59 8.61 -14.89 4.20
CA ALA A 59 7.91 -13.68 4.63
C ALA A 59 6.63 -14.00 5.42
N TYR A 60 5.69 -14.71 4.83
CA TYR A 60 4.38 -14.92 5.44
C TYR A 60 3.76 -16.33 5.19
N VAL A 61 4.39 -17.21 4.42
CA VAL A 61 3.83 -18.55 4.16
C VAL A 61 3.69 -19.36 5.45
N GLN A 62 4.55 -19.15 6.45
CA GLN A 62 4.39 -19.74 7.78
C GLN A 62 3.02 -19.36 8.39
N GLN A 63 2.65 -18.08 8.36
CA GLN A 63 1.36 -17.62 8.85
C GLN A 63 0.19 -18.17 8.02
N LEU A 64 0.34 -18.25 6.70
CA LEU A 64 -0.70 -18.81 5.83
C LEU A 64 -0.97 -20.28 6.16
N ARG A 65 0.07 -21.06 6.43
CA ARG A 65 -0.07 -22.48 6.73
C ARG A 65 -0.62 -22.74 8.14
N ASP A 66 -0.01 -22.14 9.14
CA ASP A 66 -0.24 -22.49 10.56
C ASP A 66 -1.03 -21.42 11.34
N GLY A 67 -1.24 -20.23 10.76
CA GLY A 67 -2.00 -19.13 11.38
C GLY A 67 -3.50 -19.13 11.04
N LEU A 68 -4.12 -17.96 11.17
CA LEU A 68 -5.56 -17.77 10.91
C LEU A 68 -5.93 -18.07 9.47
N ASN A 69 -7.01 -18.82 9.25
CA ASN A 69 -7.57 -19.08 7.92
C ASN A 69 -8.52 -17.95 7.47
N ASN A 70 -7.99 -16.74 7.36
CA ASN A 70 -8.70 -15.52 6.97
C ASN A 70 -8.31 -15.03 5.57
N PHE A 71 -7.94 -15.93 4.67
CA PHE A 71 -7.51 -15.63 3.31
C PHE A 71 -7.93 -16.71 2.32
N PHE A 72 -7.75 -16.41 1.05
CA PHE A 72 -7.67 -17.38 -0.05
C PHE A 72 -6.48 -17.03 -0.94
N LEU A 73 -5.87 -18.04 -1.56
CA LEU A 73 -4.69 -17.86 -2.40
C LEU A 73 -5.02 -17.91 -3.88
N THR A 74 -4.30 -17.08 -4.64
CA THR A 74 -4.17 -17.23 -6.08
C THR A 74 -2.69 -17.45 -6.42
N PHE A 75 -2.36 -18.69 -6.78
CA PHE A 75 -1.08 -19.01 -7.39
C PHE A 75 -1.10 -18.62 -8.87
N ILE A 76 -0.01 -18.02 -9.36
CA ILE A 76 0.20 -17.80 -10.78
C ILE A 76 1.42 -18.60 -11.20
N GLU A 77 1.14 -19.66 -11.92
CA GLU A 77 2.13 -20.54 -12.53
C GLU A 77 2.48 -20.04 -13.93
N VAL A 78 3.75 -20.11 -14.30
CA VAL A 78 4.22 -19.80 -15.66
C VAL A 78 4.99 -21.01 -16.19
N LEU A 79 4.47 -21.64 -17.25
CA LEU A 79 5.05 -22.88 -17.78
C LEU A 79 6.41 -22.70 -18.43
N LYS A 80 6.64 -21.55 -19.08
CA LYS A 80 7.91 -21.25 -19.73
C LYS A 80 8.89 -20.62 -18.76
N ASP A 81 9.98 -21.29 -18.44
CA ASP A 81 10.97 -20.83 -17.46
C ASP A 81 11.66 -19.55 -17.88
N ARG A 82 12.10 -19.46 -19.15
CA ARG A 82 12.87 -18.33 -19.66
C ARG A 82 12.75 -18.20 -21.19
N GLU A 83 13.09 -17.03 -21.69
CA GLU A 83 13.07 -16.75 -23.13
C GLU A 83 14.28 -17.32 -23.89
N ALA A 84 15.35 -17.67 -23.18
CA ALA A 84 16.56 -18.25 -23.79
C ALA A 84 16.27 -19.65 -24.36
N LYS A 85 17.08 -20.06 -25.33
CA LYS A 85 16.97 -21.37 -25.99
C LYS A 85 17.33 -22.56 -25.07
N THR A 86 18.10 -22.30 -24.01
CA THR A 86 18.54 -23.32 -23.04
C THR A 86 18.07 -22.96 -21.65
N SER A 87 17.67 -23.94 -20.87
CA SER A 87 17.39 -23.82 -19.46
C SER A 87 18.69 -23.59 -18.67
N LEU A 88 18.57 -22.99 -17.47
CA LEU A 88 19.70 -22.84 -16.56
C LEU A 88 19.76 -24.09 -15.68
N GLU A 89 20.64 -25.02 -16.02
CA GLU A 89 20.94 -26.20 -15.21
C GLU A 89 21.74 -25.81 -13.96
N VAL A 90 21.28 -26.25 -12.80
CA VAL A 90 21.91 -25.97 -11.49
C VAL A 90 22.49 -27.23 -10.86
N GLU A 91 21.95 -28.40 -11.24
CA GLU A 91 22.44 -29.73 -10.90
C GLU A 91 22.22 -30.63 -12.10
N PRO A 92 22.94 -31.76 -12.23
CA PRO A 92 22.75 -32.67 -13.35
C PRO A 92 21.30 -33.07 -13.57
N GLY A 93 20.70 -32.65 -14.70
CA GLY A 93 19.33 -32.92 -15.07
C GLY A 93 18.28 -32.07 -14.31
N VAL A 94 18.66 -31.08 -13.52
CA VAL A 94 17.77 -30.20 -12.77
C VAL A 94 18.01 -28.74 -13.11
N THR A 95 17.00 -28.04 -13.52
CA THR A 95 17.06 -26.63 -13.86
C THR A 95 16.57 -25.71 -12.71
N SER A 96 16.91 -24.43 -12.77
CA SER A 96 16.33 -23.44 -11.87
C SER A 96 14.81 -23.33 -12.00
N GLY A 97 14.24 -23.64 -13.17
CA GLY A 97 12.81 -23.71 -13.41
C GLY A 97 12.15 -24.86 -12.64
N ASP A 98 12.80 -26.05 -12.64
CA ASP A 98 12.31 -27.20 -11.89
C ASP A 98 12.23 -26.91 -10.38
N TYR A 99 13.24 -26.23 -9.82
CA TYR A 99 13.20 -25.76 -8.43
C TYR A 99 12.01 -24.83 -8.18
N LEU A 100 11.81 -23.84 -9.04
CA LEU A 100 10.73 -22.88 -8.87
C LEU A 100 9.35 -23.53 -8.95
N GLN A 101 9.17 -24.47 -9.89
CA GLN A 101 7.94 -25.26 -10.00
C GLN A 101 7.76 -26.19 -8.80
N GLY A 102 8.81 -26.84 -8.34
CA GLY A 102 8.80 -27.66 -7.12
C GLY A 102 8.35 -26.85 -5.90
N PHE A 103 8.85 -25.64 -5.73
CA PHE A 103 8.40 -24.73 -4.66
C PHE A 103 6.93 -24.33 -4.80
N LEU A 104 6.43 -24.08 -6.03
CA LEU A 104 5.02 -23.81 -6.26
C LEU A 104 4.15 -24.97 -5.82
N LEU A 105 4.44 -26.16 -6.37
CA LEU A 105 3.65 -27.35 -6.10
C LEU A 105 3.71 -27.77 -4.63
N GLY A 106 4.91 -27.78 -4.05
CA GLY A 106 5.10 -28.10 -2.63
C GLY A 106 4.40 -27.12 -1.69
N SER A 107 4.44 -25.81 -2.00
CA SER A 107 3.72 -24.80 -1.20
C SER A 107 2.21 -24.97 -1.29
N ARG A 108 1.69 -25.25 -2.49
CA ARG A 108 0.27 -25.51 -2.70
C ARG A 108 -0.21 -26.74 -1.92
N ASP A 109 0.54 -27.83 -1.98
CA ASP A 109 0.20 -29.05 -1.30
C ASP A 109 0.26 -28.89 0.23
N ALA A 110 1.33 -28.27 0.76
CA ALA A 110 1.49 -27.97 2.19
C ALA A 110 0.37 -27.05 2.74
N LEU A 111 -0.17 -26.16 1.92
CA LEU A 111 -1.30 -25.32 2.31
C LEU A 111 -2.63 -26.09 2.20
N SER A 112 -2.79 -26.94 1.19
CA SER A 112 -3.96 -27.81 1.02
C SER A 112 -4.13 -28.79 2.18
N GLU A 113 -3.05 -29.36 2.72
CA GLU A 113 -3.06 -30.21 3.92
C GLU A 113 -3.68 -29.53 5.17
N LYS A 114 -3.76 -28.22 5.18
CA LYS A 114 -4.33 -27.39 6.24
C LYS A 114 -5.66 -26.74 5.83
N ASP A 115 -6.34 -27.26 4.82
CA ASP A 115 -7.61 -26.73 4.29
C ASP A 115 -7.52 -25.25 3.88
N ARG A 116 -6.36 -24.82 3.37
CA ARG A 116 -6.17 -23.46 2.82
C ARG A 116 -6.62 -23.43 1.36
N HIS A 117 -7.71 -22.73 1.10
CA HIS A 117 -8.27 -22.66 -0.25
C HIS A 117 -7.38 -21.86 -1.19
N SER A 118 -7.12 -22.43 -2.36
CA SER A 118 -6.35 -21.78 -3.42
C SER A 118 -6.93 -22.03 -4.80
N ILE A 119 -6.63 -21.12 -5.72
CA ILE A 119 -6.80 -21.31 -7.17
C ILE A 119 -5.43 -21.15 -7.83
N THR A 120 -5.19 -21.85 -8.94
CA THR A 120 -3.98 -21.70 -9.74
C THR A 120 -4.37 -21.17 -11.12
N ILE A 121 -3.76 -20.05 -11.52
CA ILE A 121 -3.85 -19.51 -12.87
C ILE A 121 -2.56 -19.90 -13.59
N THR A 122 -2.68 -20.74 -14.61
CA THR A 122 -1.54 -21.22 -15.39
C THR A 122 -1.40 -20.39 -16.67
N LEU A 123 -0.23 -19.78 -16.84
CA LEU A 123 0.15 -18.97 -18.00
C LEU A 123 1.17 -19.74 -18.86
N PRO A 124 1.07 -19.72 -20.17
CA PRO A 124 2.07 -20.37 -21.03
C PRO A 124 3.43 -19.67 -20.96
N ASP A 125 3.43 -18.34 -20.85
CA ASP A 125 4.61 -17.48 -20.82
C ASP A 125 4.31 -16.11 -20.19
N VAL A 126 5.30 -15.18 -20.18
CA VAL A 126 5.14 -13.78 -19.80
C VAL A 126 5.31 -12.87 -21.03
N SER A 127 4.51 -13.12 -22.06
CA SER A 127 4.43 -12.26 -23.25
C SER A 127 3.49 -11.07 -23.02
N PRO A 128 3.59 -9.98 -23.82
CA PRO A 128 2.64 -8.86 -23.76
C PRO A 128 1.18 -9.31 -23.92
N ARG A 129 0.92 -10.32 -24.77
CA ARG A 129 -0.41 -10.88 -24.97
C ARG A 129 -0.92 -11.55 -23.69
N THR A 130 -0.13 -12.43 -23.10
CA THR A 130 -0.52 -13.15 -21.87
C THR A 130 -0.72 -12.20 -20.72
N MET A 131 0.14 -11.18 -20.58
CA MET A 131 -0.02 -10.13 -19.57
C MET A 131 -1.28 -9.30 -19.79
N GLY A 132 -1.58 -8.92 -21.04
CA GLY A 132 -2.83 -8.22 -21.36
C GLY A 132 -4.07 -9.06 -21.03
N MET A 133 -4.04 -10.36 -21.28
CA MET A 133 -5.14 -11.27 -20.91
C MET A 133 -5.31 -11.36 -19.39
N LEU A 134 -4.22 -11.45 -18.63
CA LEU A 134 -4.25 -11.53 -17.17
C LEU A 134 -4.77 -10.22 -16.55
N ILE A 135 -4.35 -9.07 -17.05
CA ILE A 135 -4.84 -7.76 -16.64
C ILE A 135 -6.35 -7.65 -16.91
N ALA A 136 -6.78 -7.95 -18.14
CA ALA A 136 -8.19 -7.89 -18.54
C ALA A 136 -9.07 -8.85 -17.73
N LEU A 137 -8.54 -10.02 -17.35
CA LEU A 137 -9.25 -10.96 -16.48
C LEU A 137 -9.58 -10.28 -15.14
N TYR A 138 -8.59 -9.69 -14.48
CA TYR A 138 -8.80 -9.08 -13.17
C TYR A 138 -9.63 -7.80 -13.21
N GLU A 139 -9.48 -6.97 -14.24
CA GLU A 139 -10.35 -5.80 -14.44
C GLU A 139 -11.82 -6.20 -14.57
N ARG A 140 -12.10 -7.26 -15.33
CA ARG A 140 -13.47 -7.80 -15.47
C ARG A 140 -13.97 -8.43 -14.17
N VAL A 141 -13.14 -9.19 -13.48
CA VAL A 141 -13.49 -9.79 -12.17
C VAL A 141 -13.86 -8.70 -11.17
N VAL A 142 -13.08 -7.62 -11.08
CA VAL A 142 -13.35 -6.50 -10.19
C VAL A 142 -14.67 -5.80 -10.55
N GLY A 143 -14.90 -5.52 -11.83
CA GLY A 143 -16.15 -4.89 -12.28
C GLY A 143 -17.38 -5.77 -12.01
N LEU A 144 -17.30 -7.07 -12.30
CA LEU A 144 -18.38 -8.02 -12.03
C LEU A 144 -18.63 -8.19 -10.51
N TYR A 145 -17.55 -8.30 -9.73
CA TYR A 145 -17.68 -8.42 -8.27
C TYR A 145 -18.30 -7.16 -7.65
N ALA A 146 -17.88 -5.97 -8.09
CA ALA A 146 -18.48 -4.72 -7.66
C ALA A 146 -19.99 -4.68 -7.92
N SER A 147 -20.42 -5.16 -9.10
CA SER A 147 -21.84 -5.28 -9.43
C SER A 147 -22.57 -6.24 -8.49
N LEU A 148 -21.95 -7.38 -8.14
CA LEU A 148 -22.52 -8.38 -7.23
C LEU A 148 -22.71 -7.86 -5.79
N ILE A 149 -21.80 -6.98 -5.33
CA ILE A 149 -21.87 -6.37 -3.99
C ILE A 149 -22.50 -4.97 -4.01
N ASN A 150 -23.07 -4.56 -5.12
CA ASN A 150 -23.77 -3.29 -5.32
C ASN A 150 -22.93 -2.03 -5.03
N VAL A 151 -21.64 -2.01 -5.42
CA VAL A 151 -20.79 -0.83 -5.23
C VAL A 151 -20.29 -0.26 -6.56
N ASN A 152 -19.96 1.04 -6.56
CA ASN A 152 -19.33 1.67 -7.72
C ASN A 152 -17.80 1.46 -7.67
N ALA A 153 -17.27 0.64 -8.58
CA ALA A 153 -15.83 0.40 -8.71
C ALA A 153 -15.05 1.57 -9.33
N TYR A 154 -15.73 2.55 -9.95
CA TYR A 154 -15.11 3.52 -10.85
C TYR A 154 -14.89 4.92 -10.25
N HIS A 155 -15.09 5.09 -8.94
CA HIS A 155 -14.82 6.33 -8.22
C HIS A 155 -14.01 6.08 -6.95
N GLN A 156 -13.34 7.11 -6.42
CA GLN A 156 -12.37 7.00 -5.32
C GLN A 156 -12.57 8.11 -4.27
N PRO A 157 -13.71 8.16 -3.58
CA PRO A 157 -14.01 9.26 -2.66
C PRO A 157 -13.01 9.38 -1.51
N GLY A 158 -12.47 8.27 -1.02
CA GLY A 158 -11.46 8.28 0.06
C GLY A 158 -10.12 8.92 -0.34
N VAL A 159 -9.72 8.77 -1.60
CA VAL A 159 -8.48 9.39 -2.13
C VAL A 159 -8.65 10.89 -2.28
N GLU A 160 -9.81 11.36 -2.74
CA GLU A 160 -10.12 12.80 -2.86
C GLU A 160 -10.16 13.49 -1.49
N ALA A 161 -10.68 12.85 -0.45
CA ALA A 161 -10.65 13.37 0.92
C ALA A 161 -9.21 13.60 1.40
N GLY A 162 -8.30 12.65 1.14
CA GLY A 162 -6.88 12.79 1.48
C GLY A 162 -6.19 13.96 0.76
N LYS A 163 -6.49 14.16 -0.52
CA LYS A 163 -5.95 15.30 -1.30
C LYS A 163 -6.41 16.63 -0.75
N LYS A 164 -7.69 16.75 -0.39
CA LYS A 164 -8.25 17.96 0.21
C LYS A 164 -7.58 18.26 1.55
N ALA A 165 -7.48 17.27 2.43
CA ALA A 165 -6.79 17.43 3.73
C ALA A 165 -5.33 17.86 3.56
N ALA A 166 -4.60 17.31 2.57
CA ALA A 166 -3.23 17.73 2.27
C ALA A 166 -3.14 19.19 1.82
N ALA A 167 -4.09 19.69 1.03
CA ALA A 167 -4.15 21.09 0.62
C ALA A 167 -4.36 22.03 1.84
N ASP A 168 -5.22 21.64 2.76
CA ASP A 168 -5.46 22.39 4.00
C ASP A 168 -4.19 22.47 4.88
N VAL A 169 -3.44 21.38 4.98
CA VAL A 169 -2.14 21.36 5.68
C VAL A 169 -1.13 22.30 5.02
N ILE A 170 -1.08 22.33 3.69
CA ILE A 170 -0.19 23.25 2.96
C ILE A 170 -0.60 24.71 3.19
N ALA A 171 -1.89 25.00 3.16
CA ALA A 171 -2.40 26.35 3.46
C ALA A 171 -2.03 26.79 4.89
N LEU A 172 -2.18 25.93 5.88
CA LEU A 172 -1.76 26.17 7.25
C LEU A 172 -0.23 26.41 7.35
N LYS A 173 0.59 25.59 6.66
CA LYS A 173 2.04 25.81 6.60
C LYS A 173 2.39 27.20 6.10
N LEU A 174 1.71 27.70 5.07
CA LEU A 174 1.96 29.05 4.55
C LEU A 174 1.63 30.12 5.58
N LYS A 175 0.53 29.96 6.34
CA LYS A 175 0.19 30.87 7.46
C LYS A 175 1.24 30.83 8.56
N VAL A 176 1.68 29.64 8.98
CA VAL A 176 2.77 29.44 9.96
C VAL A 176 4.03 30.21 9.55
N VAL A 177 4.48 30.03 8.31
CA VAL A 177 5.68 30.71 7.80
C VAL A 177 5.50 32.22 7.72
N ALA A 178 4.33 32.70 7.27
CA ALA A 178 4.02 34.11 7.19
C ALA A 178 4.03 34.77 8.57
N THR A 179 3.42 34.16 9.59
CA THR A 179 3.39 34.67 10.96
C THR A 179 4.80 34.72 11.56
N LEU A 180 5.60 33.66 11.39
CA LEU A 180 7.00 33.67 11.85
C LEU A 180 7.85 34.74 11.16
N ARG A 181 7.58 35.02 9.87
CA ARG A 181 8.27 36.10 9.15
C ARG A 181 7.86 37.51 9.58
N ALA A 182 6.59 37.69 9.91
CA ALA A 182 6.09 38.96 10.42
C ALA A 182 6.63 39.27 11.81
N SER A 183 6.89 38.27 12.63
CA SER A 183 7.41 38.39 14.02
C SER A 183 8.88 38.00 14.08
N ARG A 184 9.72 38.61 13.22
CA ARG A 184 11.16 38.36 13.23
C ARG A 184 11.79 38.76 14.58
N GLY A 185 12.53 37.80 15.17
CA GLY A 185 13.15 37.99 16.48
C GLY A 185 12.41 37.28 17.61
N ASP A 186 11.12 37.09 17.47
CA ASP A 186 10.33 36.33 18.45
C ASP A 186 10.43 34.83 18.25
N SER A 187 10.20 34.09 19.31
CA SER A 187 10.10 32.61 19.28
C SER A 187 8.77 32.16 19.90
N PHE A 188 8.17 31.15 19.31
CA PHE A 188 6.85 30.70 19.71
C PHE A 188 6.85 29.20 19.99
N THR A 189 6.06 28.76 20.97
CA THR A 189 5.62 27.36 21.07
C THR A 189 4.56 27.10 20.02
N PRO A 190 4.35 25.82 19.61
CA PRO A 190 3.32 25.45 18.65
C PRO A 190 1.93 25.94 19.04
N GLU A 191 1.55 25.80 20.32
CA GLU A 191 0.24 26.22 20.83
C GLU A 191 0.06 27.75 20.73
N LYS A 192 1.08 28.51 21.15
CA LYS A 192 1.03 29.97 21.06
C LYS A 192 0.90 30.43 19.61
N LEU A 193 1.66 29.81 18.71
CA LEU A 193 1.59 30.12 17.28
C LEU A 193 0.24 29.75 16.68
N ALA A 194 -0.30 28.56 17.02
CA ALA A 194 -1.63 28.13 16.61
C ALA A 194 -2.72 29.10 17.06
N GLY A 195 -2.62 29.61 18.31
CA GLY A 195 -3.53 30.62 18.82
C GLY A 195 -3.44 31.96 18.05
N ILE A 196 -2.24 32.42 17.71
CA ILE A 196 -2.03 33.65 16.91
C ILE A 196 -2.62 33.52 15.52
N ILE A 197 -2.53 32.33 14.89
CA ILE A 197 -3.06 32.04 13.56
C ILE A 197 -4.59 31.84 13.57
N GLY A 198 -5.19 31.70 14.75
CA GLY A 198 -6.62 31.42 14.91
C GLY A 198 -7.01 29.95 14.69
N THR A 199 -6.08 29.03 14.93
CA THR A 199 -6.24 27.58 14.76
C THR A 199 -5.76 26.84 16.01
N ALA A 200 -6.19 27.30 17.21
CA ALA A 200 -5.74 26.74 18.50
C ALA A 200 -6.03 25.24 18.63
N ASP A 201 -7.11 24.76 18.04
CA ASP A 201 -7.51 23.36 17.95
C ASP A 201 -6.55 22.49 17.11
N GLN A 202 -5.71 23.12 16.27
CA GLN A 202 -4.74 22.46 15.39
C GLN A 202 -3.28 22.59 15.88
N ALA A 203 -3.07 22.81 17.17
CA ALA A 203 -1.74 23.01 17.75
C ALA A 203 -0.79 21.83 17.45
N GLU A 204 -1.29 20.57 17.45
CA GLU A 204 -0.48 19.41 17.05
C GLU A 204 -0.03 19.50 15.59
N LEU A 205 -0.93 19.88 14.70
CA LEU A 205 -0.60 20.00 13.27
C LEU A 205 0.44 21.12 13.05
N VAL A 206 0.28 22.25 13.73
CA VAL A 206 1.27 23.34 13.74
C VAL A 206 2.63 22.83 14.25
N PHE A 207 2.65 22.04 15.34
CA PHE A 207 3.87 21.41 15.84
C PHE A 207 4.55 20.53 14.78
N LYS A 208 3.81 19.65 14.11
CA LYS A 208 4.35 18.78 13.05
C LYS A 208 4.92 19.58 11.88
N ILE A 209 4.22 20.64 11.47
CA ILE A 209 4.70 21.55 10.42
C ILE A 209 6.01 22.22 10.83
N LEU A 210 6.10 22.72 12.06
CA LEU A 210 7.30 23.39 12.59
C LEU A 210 8.49 22.43 12.69
N GLU A 211 8.28 21.21 13.16
CA GLU A 211 9.31 20.18 13.22
C GLU A 211 9.85 19.86 11.82
N HIS A 212 8.95 19.68 10.85
CA HIS A 212 9.34 19.45 9.46
C HIS A 212 10.15 20.62 8.89
N LEU A 213 9.68 21.85 9.10
CA LEU A 213 10.39 23.05 8.65
C LEU A 213 11.76 23.18 9.30
N ALA A 214 11.87 22.97 10.60
CA ALA A 214 13.13 23.09 11.33
C ALA A 214 14.17 22.03 10.98
N ALA A 215 13.73 20.85 10.55
CA ALA A 215 14.60 19.76 10.10
C ALA A 215 15.17 19.98 8.69
N ASN A 216 14.54 20.84 7.87
CA ASN A 216 14.92 21.04 6.47
C ASN A 216 15.76 22.31 6.28
N ARG A 217 16.97 22.15 5.75
CA ARG A 217 17.96 23.25 5.58
C ARG A 217 17.47 24.42 4.70
N GLY A 218 16.61 24.14 3.72
CA GLY A 218 16.00 25.16 2.86
C GLY A 218 14.96 26.04 3.56
N SER A 219 14.54 25.66 4.77
CA SER A 219 13.68 26.45 5.64
C SER A 219 14.53 27.42 6.48
N ALA A 220 14.07 28.66 6.64
CA ALA A 220 14.67 29.62 7.58
C ALA A 220 14.22 29.38 9.03
N VAL A 221 13.34 28.40 9.28
CA VAL A 221 12.83 28.07 10.62
C VAL A 221 13.91 27.34 11.42
N ARG A 222 14.13 27.79 12.67
CA ARG A 222 15.05 27.16 13.62
C ARG A 222 14.29 26.80 14.89
N ARG A 223 14.74 25.73 15.55
CA ARG A 223 14.18 25.20 16.78
C ARG A 223 15.17 25.33 17.93
N ARG A 224 14.71 25.83 19.07
CA ARG A 224 15.35 25.65 20.39
C ARG A 224 14.59 24.51 21.10
N SER A 225 15.23 23.35 21.20
CA SER A 225 14.62 22.17 21.83
C SER A 225 14.33 22.38 23.31
N ARG A 226 13.17 21.90 23.76
CA ARG A 226 12.78 21.79 25.17
C ARG A 226 12.18 20.40 25.42
N HIS A 227 11.97 20.07 26.69
CA HIS A 227 11.29 18.84 27.11
C HIS A 227 10.08 19.21 27.98
N PRO A 228 8.89 18.68 27.68
CA PRO A 228 8.56 17.81 26.53
C PRO A 228 8.73 18.54 25.18
N ARG A 229 8.87 17.76 24.10
CA ARG A 229 9.31 18.31 22.79
C ARG A 229 8.36 19.35 22.19
N PHE A 230 7.07 19.28 22.44
CA PHE A 230 6.09 20.27 21.95
C PHE A 230 6.19 21.65 22.65
N GLU A 231 6.91 21.76 23.78
CA GLU A 231 7.27 23.06 24.41
C GLU A 231 8.48 23.72 23.73
N SER A 232 9.09 23.09 22.74
CA SER A 232 10.18 23.67 21.96
C SER A 232 9.74 24.98 21.32
N GLN A 233 10.72 25.88 21.17
CA GLN A 233 10.48 27.19 20.58
C GLN A 233 10.99 27.25 19.15
N TYR A 234 10.24 27.91 18.29
CA TYR A 234 10.53 28.05 16.86
C TYR A 234 10.55 29.51 16.45
N ARG A 235 11.48 29.86 15.57
CA ARG A 235 11.63 31.22 15.01
C ARG A 235 12.22 31.19 13.61
N ILE A 236 12.15 32.34 12.91
CA ILE A 236 12.92 32.55 11.68
C ILE A 236 14.30 33.09 12.08
N GLY A 237 15.35 32.54 11.48
CA GLY A 237 16.74 32.92 11.71
C GLY A 237 17.42 32.21 12.88
N VAL A 238 18.58 32.68 13.32
CA VAL A 238 19.40 32.03 14.34
C VAL A 238 18.86 32.38 15.74
N PHE A 239 18.90 31.43 16.68
CA PHE A 239 18.75 31.70 18.09
C PHE A 239 20.06 32.36 18.58
N THR A 240 19.96 33.53 19.06
CA THR A 240 21.02 34.21 19.82
C THR A 240 21.11 33.70 21.24
#